data_84889ed6692f1ce428d95995a6d2296f
#
_entry.id   84889ed6692f1ce428d95995a6d2296f
#
_cell.length_a   1.000
_cell.length_b   1.000
_cell.length_c   1.000
_cell.angle_alpha   90.00
_cell.angle_beta   90.00
_cell.angle_gamma   90.00
#
_symmetry.space_group_name_H-M   'P 1'
#
loop_
_entity.id
_entity.type
_entity.pdbx_description
1 polymer ?
#
loop_
_entity_poly.entity_id
_entity_poly.type
_entity_poly.pdbx_seq_one_letter_code
_entity_poly.pdbx_strand_id
1 'polypeptide(L)'
;MEPFRPQYHYTPEKNWMNDPNGMVFYEGEYHLFYQYNPAGDKWGHMSWGHAVSPDMVHWTHLPLALAEADNVMIFSGSALVDWKNSSGFGKDGRPPLVAIYTGFRTTDRVQFQCIAYSNDKGRTWTKYSGNPVIDINSRDFRDPKVQWHDATRRWIMTVSLSAEHKVRFYGSDNLKAWTLLSEFGPAGATGGVWECPDLFELPLPGTNDKRWVLVVNMNPGSVAGGSGGQYFIGRFDGTQFVAERDSLIPPRPGRSASESAHWFDYGPDYYAAVSWSDVPVSDGRRLWLGWMSNWEYGGDVPTSPWRSAMSIPREVGLSRTAEGIRLVQKPAREMESLRDRHFAFKSGDVSEANAWLKERHVQGDQLELMVEFAPRSSGTEGVKVLKSDTEATVIGVDRQRGRAFVDRTQSGNVTFHQKFSGVYDAPLAVHDGRVKLHLFVDASSVEVFVNDGERVFTSLVYPSAASRGVELFGSMTSARITSLNVWTLKSIWK
;
A
#
# COMPACT_ATOMS: atom_id res chain seq x y z
N MET A 1 -23.23 -11.30 7.45
CA MET A 1 -22.06 -10.52 6.98
C MET A 1 -22.41 -9.95 5.62
N GLU A 2 -22.04 -8.72 5.34
CA GLU A 2 -22.37 -8.06 4.07
C GLU A 2 -21.63 -8.72 2.90
N PRO A 3 -22.23 -8.73 1.70
CA PRO A 3 -21.54 -9.19 0.49
C PRO A 3 -20.21 -8.48 0.30
N PHE A 4 -19.19 -9.21 -0.15
CA PHE A 4 -17.85 -8.70 -0.43
C PHE A 4 -17.05 -8.16 0.75
N ARG A 5 -17.55 -8.22 2.00
CA ARG A 5 -16.79 -7.79 3.19
C ARG A 5 -15.51 -8.60 3.28
N PRO A 6 -14.33 -7.96 3.15
CA PRO A 6 -13.05 -8.64 3.35
C PRO A 6 -12.99 -9.35 4.71
N GLN A 7 -12.38 -10.51 4.74
CA GLN A 7 -12.36 -11.34 5.94
C GLN A 7 -11.11 -11.12 6.78
N TYR A 8 -10.06 -10.58 6.19
CA TYR A 8 -8.81 -10.29 6.92
C TYR A 8 -8.15 -8.96 6.52
N HIS A 9 -8.75 -8.20 5.60
CA HIS A 9 -8.32 -6.83 5.35
C HIS A 9 -9.10 -5.86 6.24
N TYR A 10 -8.45 -4.78 6.67
CA TYR A 10 -9.12 -3.74 7.43
C TYR A 10 -10.14 -2.99 6.57
N THR A 11 -11.34 -2.84 7.08
CA THR A 11 -12.41 -1.99 6.52
C THR A 11 -13.04 -1.16 7.62
N PRO A 12 -13.61 0.03 7.32
CA PRO A 12 -14.45 0.72 8.28
C PRO A 12 -15.72 -0.10 8.54
N GLU A 13 -16.34 0.06 9.68
CA GLU A 13 -17.64 -0.59 9.97
C GLU A 13 -18.68 -0.17 8.93
N LYS A 14 -18.69 1.10 8.56
CA LYS A 14 -19.56 1.70 7.54
C LYS A 14 -18.90 2.94 6.93
N ASN A 15 -19.50 3.50 5.89
CA ASN A 15 -19.14 4.74 5.25
C ASN A 15 -17.83 4.67 4.42
N TRP A 16 -17.44 5.81 3.86
CA TRP A 16 -16.27 5.98 3.02
C TRP A 16 -14.97 5.99 3.82
N MET A 17 -13.97 5.29 3.32
CA MET A 17 -12.58 5.33 3.77
C MET A 17 -11.65 5.44 2.56
N ASN A 18 -10.57 6.23 2.67
CA ASN A 18 -9.46 6.22 1.71
C ASN A 18 -8.10 6.19 2.44
N ASP A 19 -7.16 7.03 2.14
CA ASP A 19 -5.75 6.99 2.54
C ASP A 19 -5.50 6.54 3.98
N PRO A 20 -4.56 5.61 4.21
CA PRO A 20 -4.00 5.39 5.54
C PRO A 20 -3.26 6.63 6.02
N ASN A 21 -3.46 7.02 7.26
CA ASN A 21 -2.90 8.21 7.88
C ASN A 21 -2.29 7.89 9.24
N GLY A 22 -1.45 8.78 9.72
CA GLY A 22 -1.03 8.79 11.11
C GLY A 22 -0.44 7.48 11.63
N MET A 23 0.10 6.64 10.74
CA MET A 23 0.56 5.30 11.09
C MET A 23 1.76 5.39 12.03
N VAL A 24 1.58 4.95 13.27
CA VAL A 24 2.61 5.00 14.33
C VAL A 24 2.49 3.78 15.24
N PHE A 25 3.62 3.26 15.70
CA PHE A 25 3.65 2.25 16.75
C PHE A 25 3.96 2.93 18.09
N TYR A 26 3.13 2.65 19.09
CA TYR A 26 3.35 3.19 20.42
C TYR A 26 2.85 2.25 21.51
N GLU A 27 3.71 1.96 22.50
CA GLU A 27 3.40 1.14 23.68
C GLU A 27 2.64 -0.18 23.35
N GLY A 28 3.11 -0.92 22.34
CA GLY A 28 2.56 -2.22 21.96
C GLY A 28 1.36 -2.17 21.02
N GLU A 29 0.99 -1.00 20.52
CA GLU A 29 -0.12 -0.83 19.58
C GLU A 29 0.37 -0.21 18.27
N TYR A 30 -0.01 -0.82 17.16
CA TYR A 30 0.02 -0.22 15.83
C TYR A 30 -1.24 0.62 15.66
N HIS A 31 -1.09 1.91 15.47
CA HIS A 31 -2.17 2.83 15.15
C HIS A 31 -2.33 2.92 13.64
N LEU A 32 -3.56 2.89 13.18
CA LEU A 32 -4.00 3.19 11.83
C LEU A 32 -5.06 4.27 11.92
N PHE A 33 -4.73 5.46 11.46
CA PHE A 33 -5.73 6.47 11.15
C PHE A 33 -6.02 6.40 9.65
N TYR A 34 -7.14 6.93 9.22
CA TYR A 34 -7.52 6.89 7.81
C TYR A 34 -8.46 8.04 7.47
N GLN A 35 -8.41 8.47 6.23
CA GLN A 35 -9.39 9.40 5.69
C GLN A 35 -10.77 8.77 5.79
N TYR A 36 -11.70 9.45 6.42
CA TYR A 36 -13.02 8.92 6.72
C TYR A 36 -14.11 9.97 6.56
N ASN A 37 -15.21 9.61 5.91
CA ASN A 37 -16.43 10.41 5.90
C ASN A 37 -17.41 9.89 6.95
N PRO A 38 -17.60 10.53 8.09
CA PRO A 38 -18.53 10.06 9.11
C PRO A 38 -20.01 10.18 8.70
N ALA A 39 -20.32 10.95 7.65
CA ALA A 39 -21.69 11.25 7.21
C ALA A 39 -22.18 10.35 6.06
N GLY A 40 -21.32 9.62 5.35
CA GLY A 40 -21.76 8.84 4.21
C GLY A 40 -20.69 7.99 3.53
N ASP A 41 -21.09 7.23 2.51
CA ASP A 41 -20.27 6.27 1.78
C ASP A 41 -19.63 6.84 0.51
N LYS A 42 -19.58 8.16 0.38
CA LYS A 42 -18.88 8.90 -0.67
C LYS A 42 -17.83 9.80 -0.05
N TRP A 43 -16.83 10.19 -0.86
CA TRP A 43 -15.83 11.15 -0.42
C TRP A 43 -16.47 12.51 -0.06
N GLY A 44 -16.08 13.05 1.06
CA GLY A 44 -16.55 14.32 1.61
C GLY A 44 -16.42 14.31 3.14
N HIS A 45 -16.55 15.46 3.78
CA HIS A 45 -16.49 15.60 5.23
C HIS A 45 -15.26 14.93 5.88
N MET A 46 -14.10 15.04 5.20
CA MET A 46 -12.91 14.29 5.58
C MET A 46 -12.49 14.58 7.02
N SER A 47 -12.43 13.51 7.75
CA SER A 47 -12.02 13.40 9.15
C SER A 47 -11.03 12.24 9.28
N TRP A 48 -10.32 12.09 10.39
CA TRP A 48 -9.52 10.90 10.64
C TRP A 48 -10.32 9.88 11.46
N GLY A 49 -10.66 8.75 10.84
CA GLY A 49 -11.03 7.53 11.55
C GLY A 49 -9.80 6.95 12.25
N HIS A 50 -10.02 6.02 13.19
CA HIS A 50 -8.93 5.47 13.99
C HIS A 50 -9.19 4.00 14.34
N ALA A 51 -8.14 3.20 14.24
CA ALA A 51 -8.09 1.83 14.72
C ALA A 51 -6.72 1.52 15.33
N VAL A 52 -6.68 0.54 16.23
CA VAL A 52 -5.44 0.04 16.83
C VAL A 52 -5.37 -1.48 16.70
N SER A 53 -4.14 -1.99 16.62
CA SER A 53 -3.88 -3.43 16.54
C SER A 53 -2.59 -3.78 17.28
N PRO A 54 -2.51 -4.94 17.96
CA PRO A 54 -1.26 -5.45 18.50
C PRO A 54 -0.33 -6.04 17.41
N ASP A 55 -0.87 -6.36 16.22
CA ASP A 55 -0.20 -7.17 15.19
C ASP A 55 -0.51 -6.76 13.74
N MET A 56 -1.13 -5.61 13.51
CA MET A 56 -1.54 -5.11 12.19
C MET A 56 -2.57 -5.98 11.45
N VAL A 57 -3.10 -7.00 12.09
CA VAL A 57 -4.08 -7.96 11.52
C VAL A 57 -5.39 -7.87 12.28
N HIS A 58 -5.35 -7.98 13.60
CA HIS A 58 -6.53 -7.93 14.46
C HIS A 58 -6.77 -6.50 14.95
N TRP A 59 -7.71 -5.82 14.32
CA TRP A 59 -7.99 -4.41 14.56
C TRP A 59 -9.15 -4.17 15.51
N THR A 60 -9.01 -3.15 16.35
CA THR A 60 -10.07 -2.60 17.19
C THR A 60 -10.36 -1.18 16.71
N HIS A 61 -11.62 -0.93 16.31
CA HIS A 61 -12.08 0.42 15.94
C HIS A 61 -12.13 1.32 17.18
N LEU A 62 -11.71 2.55 17.01
CA LEU A 62 -11.77 3.60 18.02
C LEU A 62 -12.63 4.77 17.51
N PRO A 63 -13.07 5.68 18.41
CA PRO A 63 -13.74 6.91 17.97
C PRO A 63 -12.89 7.76 17.03
N LEU A 64 -13.53 8.66 16.28
CA LEU A 64 -12.84 9.62 15.43
C LEU A 64 -11.72 10.33 16.21
N ALA A 65 -10.51 10.33 15.63
CA ALA A 65 -9.36 11.02 16.20
C ALA A 65 -9.43 12.53 15.94
N LEU A 66 -9.64 12.91 14.68
CA LEU A 66 -9.70 14.31 14.27
C LEU A 66 -10.94 14.51 13.39
N ALA A 67 -11.83 15.38 13.82
CA ALA A 67 -13.06 15.70 13.10
C ALA A 67 -12.92 16.99 12.29
N GLU A 68 -13.58 17.01 11.11
CA GLU A 68 -13.87 18.25 10.38
C GLU A 68 -14.52 19.28 11.32
N ALA A 69 -14.10 20.51 11.27
CA ALA A 69 -14.67 21.61 12.01
C ALA A 69 -14.36 22.96 11.32
N ASP A 70 -15.18 23.96 11.54
CA ASP A 70 -14.94 25.36 11.13
C ASP A 70 -14.62 25.51 9.62
N ASN A 71 -15.27 24.75 8.76
CA ASN A 71 -15.02 24.68 7.32
C ASN A 71 -13.61 24.16 6.96
N VAL A 72 -12.96 23.42 7.85
CA VAL A 72 -11.66 22.78 7.61
C VAL A 72 -11.83 21.26 7.69
N MET A 73 -11.72 20.58 6.56
CA MET A 73 -11.59 19.13 6.49
C MET A 73 -10.17 18.71 6.89
N ILE A 74 -10.06 17.51 7.43
CA ILE A 74 -8.79 16.91 7.85
C ILE A 74 -8.31 15.98 6.73
N PHE A 75 -7.34 16.43 5.95
CA PHE A 75 -6.73 15.65 4.88
C PHE A 75 -5.58 14.79 5.41
N SER A 76 -4.91 14.08 4.50
CA SER A 76 -3.89 13.09 4.86
C SER A 76 -2.69 13.68 5.59
N GLY A 77 -1.99 12.81 6.29
CA GLY A 77 -0.81 13.14 7.08
C GLY A 77 -0.25 11.95 7.84
N SER A 78 0.64 12.23 8.78
CA SER A 78 1.38 11.24 9.56
C SER A 78 1.25 11.46 11.07
N ALA A 79 1.68 10.47 11.85
CA ALA A 79 1.88 10.61 13.28
C ALA A 79 3.24 10.05 13.69
N LEU A 80 3.72 10.50 14.86
CA LEU A 80 4.99 10.11 15.45
C LEU A 80 4.91 10.20 16.98
N VAL A 81 5.91 9.60 17.64
CA VAL A 81 6.13 9.79 19.06
C VAL A 81 7.21 10.85 19.25
N ASP A 82 6.90 11.95 19.92
CA ASP A 82 7.91 12.96 20.28
C ASP A 82 8.66 12.54 21.55
N TRP A 83 9.53 11.54 21.41
CA TRP A 83 10.27 10.91 22.51
C TRP A 83 11.04 11.90 23.39
N LYS A 84 11.46 13.03 22.84
CA LYS A 84 12.23 14.06 23.55
C LYS A 84 11.36 15.20 24.06
N ASN A 85 10.06 15.14 23.81
CA ASN A 85 9.12 16.22 24.09
C ASN A 85 9.60 17.58 23.54
N SER A 86 10.16 17.55 22.34
CA SER A 86 10.67 18.74 21.67
C SER A 86 9.58 19.76 21.35
N SER A 87 8.36 19.27 21.16
CA SER A 87 7.16 20.08 20.97
C SER A 87 6.67 20.75 22.27
N GLY A 88 7.04 20.19 23.43
CA GLY A 88 6.52 20.63 24.72
C GLY A 88 5.06 20.25 24.97
N PHE A 89 4.50 19.31 24.19
CA PHE A 89 3.12 18.83 24.39
C PHE A 89 2.99 17.69 25.40
N GLY A 90 4.12 17.06 25.76
CA GLY A 90 4.13 15.94 26.71
C GLY A 90 3.68 16.35 28.10
N LYS A 91 3.09 15.41 28.81
CA LYS A 91 2.54 15.59 30.15
C LYS A 91 3.08 14.54 31.12
N ASP A 92 3.31 14.90 32.36
CA ASP A 92 3.72 13.98 33.42
C ASP A 92 4.98 13.16 33.10
N GLY A 93 5.93 13.76 32.35
CA GLY A 93 7.18 13.11 31.95
C GLY A 93 7.01 12.08 30.80
N ARG A 94 5.83 11.96 30.21
CA ARG A 94 5.56 11.06 29.08
C ARG A 94 5.67 11.78 27.74
N PRO A 95 6.22 11.13 26.69
CA PRO A 95 6.23 11.68 25.36
C PRO A 95 4.82 11.71 24.78
N PRO A 96 4.44 12.78 24.05
CA PRO A 96 3.16 12.82 23.35
C PRO A 96 3.22 12.06 22.03
N LEU A 97 2.08 11.54 21.58
CA LEU A 97 1.85 11.30 20.16
C LEU A 97 1.55 12.65 19.50
N VAL A 98 2.15 12.89 18.35
CA VAL A 98 1.90 14.10 17.54
C VAL A 98 1.46 13.69 16.16
N ALA A 99 0.27 14.13 15.76
CA ALA A 99 -0.24 14.03 14.40
C ALA A 99 0.09 15.31 13.63
N ILE A 100 0.56 15.14 12.40
CA ILE A 100 0.82 16.22 11.45
C ILE A 100 -0.06 15.95 10.25
N TYR A 101 -0.94 16.86 9.88
CA TYR A 101 -1.96 16.66 8.86
C TYR A 101 -2.19 17.91 8.03
N THR A 102 -2.78 17.71 6.84
CA THR A 102 -3.21 18.82 6.01
C THR A 102 -4.61 19.28 6.40
N GLY A 103 -4.75 20.55 6.75
CA GLY A 103 -6.04 21.22 6.80
C GLY A 103 -6.45 21.67 5.41
N PHE A 104 -7.65 21.34 4.97
CA PHE A 104 -8.25 21.82 3.73
C PHE A 104 -9.41 22.75 4.04
N ARG A 105 -9.23 24.04 3.78
CA ARG A 105 -10.27 25.04 3.99
C ARG A 105 -11.25 25.05 2.82
N THR A 106 -12.50 24.66 3.08
CA THR A 106 -13.51 24.42 2.03
C THR A 106 -13.95 25.70 1.31
N THR A 107 -13.82 26.88 1.95
CA THR A 107 -14.27 28.15 1.41
C THR A 107 -13.43 28.69 0.25
N ASP A 108 -12.13 28.43 0.24
CA ASP A 108 -11.18 28.90 -0.78
C ASP A 108 -10.27 27.78 -1.33
N ARG A 109 -10.40 26.57 -0.77
CA ARG A 109 -9.66 25.36 -1.12
C ARG A 109 -8.16 25.42 -0.79
N VAL A 110 -7.73 26.33 0.08
CA VAL A 110 -6.35 26.42 0.53
C VAL A 110 -6.01 25.27 1.44
N GLN A 111 -4.81 24.70 1.24
CA GLN A 111 -4.24 23.59 1.99
C GLN A 111 -3.03 24.08 2.77
N PHE A 112 -2.99 23.72 4.05
CA PHE A 112 -1.95 24.13 5.00
C PHE A 112 -1.67 23.01 6.01
N GLN A 113 -0.50 23.02 6.63
CA GLN A 113 -0.12 21.94 7.54
C GLN A 113 -0.46 22.33 8.98
N CYS A 114 -1.08 21.38 9.69
CA CYS A 114 -1.53 21.47 11.06
C CYS A 114 -0.95 20.36 11.91
N ILE A 115 -0.96 20.55 13.24
CA ILE A 115 -0.62 19.52 14.21
C ILE A 115 -1.71 19.36 15.28
N ALA A 116 -1.80 18.12 15.78
CA ALA A 116 -2.57 17.78 16.96
C ALA A 116 -1.73 16.82 17.81
N TYR A 117 -2.04 16.71 19.10
CA TYR A 117 -1.30 15.85 20.01
C TYR A 117 -2.21 15.08 20.96
N SER A 118 -1.70 13.96 21.46
CA SER A 118 -2.36 13.09 22.42
C SER A 118 -1.41 12.71 23.56
N ASN A 119 -1.93 12.69 24.79
CA ASN A 119 -1.22 12.26 25.98
C ASN A 119 -1.79 10.99 26.63
N ASP A 120 -2.70 10.30 25.92
CA ASP A 120 -3.44 9.13 26.39
C ASP A 120 -3.39 7.97 25.38
N LYS A 121 -2.25 7.75 24.73
CA LYS A 121 -2.05 6.72 23.70
C LYS A 121 -2.98 6.89 22.50
N GLY A 122 -3.25 8.12 22.09
CA GLY A 122 -4.07 8.39 20.91
C GLY A 122 -5.58 8.23 21.12
N ARG A 123 -6.06 8.09 22.38
CA ARG A 123 -7.50 7.94 22.64
C ARG A 123 -8.24 9.26 22.48
N THR A 124 -7.59 10.37 22.85
CA THR A 124 -8.09 11.73 22.60
C THR A 124 -7.01 12.61 21.99
N TRP A 125 -7.44 13.57 21.17
CA TRP A 125 -6.55 14.45 20.43
C TRP A 125 -6.91 15.92 20.65
N THR A 126 -5.89 16.75 20.85
CA THR A 126 -6.01 18.19 20.97
C THR A 126 -5.37 18.88 19.77
N LYS A 127 -6.14 19.61 18.98
CA LYS A 127 -5.60 20.45 17.89
C LYS A 127 -4.77 21.57 18.51
N TYR A 128 -3.58 21.81 17.96
CA TYR A 128 -2.70 22.88 18.46
C TYR A 128 -3.30 24.25 18.19
N SER A 129 -3.34 25.10 19.19
CA SER A 129 -3.94 26.45 19.09
C SER A 129 -3.17 27.41 18.17
N GLY A 130 -1.90 27.10 17.87
CA GLY A 130 -1.07 27.86 16.94
C GLY A 130 -1.10 27.36 15.49
N ASN A 131 -2.03 26.48 15.13
CA ASN A 131 -2.22 26.06 13.74
C ASN A 131 -2.70 27.23 12.85
N PRO A 132 -2.32 27.25 11.55
CA PRO A 132 -1.44 26.30 10.88
C PRO A 132 0.04 26.50 11.22
N VAL A 133 0.84 25.39 11.19
CA VAL A 133 2.29 25.46 11.40
C VAL A 133 3.06 25.76 10.11
N ILE A 134 2.46 25.50 8.94
CA ILE A 134 2.94 25.95 7.63
C ILE A 134 1.72 26.30 6.78
N ASP A 135 1.69 27.51 6.26
CA ASP A 135 0.74 27.98 5.25
C ASP A 135 1.51 28.73 4.16
N ILE A 136 1.42 28.26 2.93
CA ILE A 136 2.02 28.89 1.75
C ILE A 136 0.96 29.44 0.78
N ASN A 137 -0.29 29.50 1.24
CA ASN A 137 -1.46 29.93 0.47
C ASN A 137 -1.65 29.16 -0.85
N SER A 138 -1.42 27.83 -0.81
CA SER A 138 -1.55 26.95 -1.98
C SER A 138 -2.80 26.07 -1.89
N ARG A 139 -3.37 25.72 -3.04
CA ARG A 139 -4.47 24.76 -3.17
C ARG A 139 -3.98 23.33 -3.38
N ASP A 140 -2.69 23.13 -3.50
CA ASP A 140 -2.02 21.84 -3.86
C ASP A 140 -0.79 21.58 -3.00
N PHE A 141 -0.92 21.76 -1.67
CA PHE A 141 0.16 21.59 -0.69
C PHE A 141 -0.30 20.67 0.43
N ARG A 142 0.01 19.36 0.33
CA ARG A 142 -0.61 18.34 1.19
C ARG A 142 0.25 17.12 1.51
N ASP A 143 -0.27 16.32 2.45
CA ASP A 143 0.16 14.98 2.83
C ASP A 143 1.55 14.96 3.50
N PRO A 144 1.70 15.61 4.66
CA PRO A 144 2.98 15.69 5.36
C PRO A 144 3.35 14.34 6.01
N LYS A 145 4.56 13.85 5.70
CA LYS A 145 5.20 12.76 6.42
C LYS A 145 6.36 13.32 7.22
N VAL A 146 6.35 13.07 8.53
CA VAL A 146 7.37 13.61 9.44
C VAL A 146 8.13 12.48 10.11
N GLN A 147 9.45 12.64 10.23
CA GLN A 147 10.34 11.71 10.92
C GLN A 147 11.51 12.46 11.59
N TRP A 148 12.08 11.84 12.61
CA TRP A 148 13.34 12.32 13.20
C TRP A 148 14.53 11.89 12.34
N HIS A 149 15.45 12.83 12.06
CA HIS A 149 16.70 12.56 11.36
C HIS A 149 17.88 12.66 12.34
N ASP A 150 18.44 11.50 12.69
CA ASP A 150 19.44 11.41 13.75
C ASP A 150 20.72 12.19 13.46
N ALA A 151 21.21 12.13 12.22
CA ALA A 151 22.48 12.78 11.84
C ALA A 151 22.42 14.31 11.98
N THR A 152 21.28 14.93 11.66
CA THR A 152 21.09 16.39 11.77
C THR A 152 20.36 16.79 13.05
N ARG A 153 19.89 15.80 13.84
CA ARG A 153 19.20 15.98 15.12
C ARG A 153 18.00 16.93 15.04
N ARG A 154 17.17 16.75 14.00
CA ARG A 154 15.97 17.55 13.79
C ARG A 154 14.85 16.72 13.14
N TRP A 155 13.66 17.22 13.21
CA TRP A 155 12.50 16.71 12.49
C TRP A 155 12.58 17.10 11.03
N ILE A 156 12.30 16.15 10.13
CA ILE A 156 12.16 16.36 8.70
C ILE A 156 10.72 16.09 8.29
N MET A 157 10.11 17.04 7.62
CA MET A 157 8.82 16.88 6.98
C MET A 157 9.03 16.74 5.47
N THR A 158 8.42 15.71 4.90
CA THR A 158 8.28 15.49 3.47
C THR A 158 6.84 15.79 3.10
N VAL A 159 6.57 16.73 2.17
CA VAL A 159 5.21 17.17 1.83
C VAL A 159 5.10 17.49 0.34
N SER A 160 3.97 17.19 -0.29
CA SER A 160 3.78 17.37 -1.71
C SER A 160 3.35 18.79 -2.09
N LEU A 161 4.00 19.33 -3.14
CA LEU A 161 3.43 20.34 -4.04
C LEU A 161 2.81 19.60 -5.22
N SER A 162 1.58 19.17 -5.04
CA SER A 162 0.96 18.09 -5.81
C SER A 162 0.88 18.36 -7.30
N ALA A 163 0.40 19.55 -7.70
CA ALA A 163 0.26 19.95 -9.11
C ALA A 163 1.61 20.27 -9.78
N GLU A 164 2.64 20.63 -8.99
CA GLU A 164 3.98 20.90 -9.49
C GLU A 164 4.85 19.64 -9.65
N HIS A 165 4.35 18.47 -9.22
CA HIS A 165 5.10 17.21 -9.17
C HIS A 165 6.40 17.36 -8.38
N LYS A 166 6.31 17.98 -7.22
CA LYS A 166 7.44 18.21 -6.33
C LYS A 166 7.14 17.70 -4.92
N VAL A 167 8.20 17.32 -4.25
CA VAL A 167 8.21 17.06 -2.81
C VAL A 167 9.09 18.11 -2.16
N ARG A 168 8.57 18.83 -1.16
CA ARG A 168 9.31 19.74 -0.31
C ARG A 168 9.81 19.04 0.94
N PHE A 169 11.01 19.42 1.36
CA PHE A 169 11.59 19.01 2.62
C PHE A 169 11.70 20.23 3.53
N TYR A 170 11.12 20.11 4.74
CA TYR A 170 11.22 21.12 5.78
C TYR A 170 11.94 20.54 7.00
N GLY A 171 12.66 21.39 7.73
CA GLY A 171 13.33 21.04 8.98
C GLY A 171 12.72 21.78 10.16
N SER A 172 12.64 21.11 11.34
CA SER A 172 12.15 21.71 12.57
C SER A 172 12.86 21.12 13.78
N ASP A 173 13.08 21.95 14.80
CA ASP A 173 13.60 21.50 16.09
C ASP A 173 12.46 21.17 17.08
N ASN A 174 11.23 21.61 16.82
CA ASN A 174 10.13 21.59 17.79
C ASN A 174 8.75 21.24 17.23
N LEU A 175 8.66 20.75 15.98
CA LEU A 175 7.41 20.39 15.28
C LEU A 175 6.45 21.56 15.02
N LYS A 176 6.73 22.76 15.53
CA LYS A 176 5.87 23.95 15.45
C LYS A 176 6.38 24.99 14.47
N ALA A 177 7.69 25.17 14.41
CA ALA A 177 8.35 26.10 13.48
C ALA A 177 9.15 25.32 12.45
N TRP A 178 8.90 25.60 11.19
CA TRP A 178 9.47 24.84 10.06
C TRP A 178 10.22 25.74 9.09
N THR A 179 11.39 25.29 8.64
CA THR A 179 12.20 25.98 7.64
C THR A 179 12.28 25.13 6.38
N LEU A 180 11.99 25.69 5.21
CA LEU A 180 12.19 25.02 3.92
C LEU A 180 13.68 24.73 3.72
N LEU A 181 13.98 23.47 3.39
CA LEU A 181 15.35 23.00 3.16
C LEU A 181 15.65 22.82 1.67
N SER A 182 14.80 22.08 0.96
CA SER A 182 14.96 21.79 -0.46
C SER A 182 13.68 21.25 -1.09
N GLU A 183 13.76 20.99 -2.39
CA GLU A 183 12.71 20.35 -3.18
C GLU A 183 13.31 19.20 -4.02
N PHE A 184 12.47 18.17 -4.30
CA PHE A 184 12.76 17.13 -5.29
C PHE A 184 11.63 17.05 -6.30
N GLY A 185 12.00 16.87 -7.57
CA GLY A 185 11.04 16.74 -8.67
C GLY A 185 10.97 17.99 -9.57
N PRO A 186 10.24 17.93 -10.70
CA PRO A 186 9.55 16.74 -11.21
C PRO A 186 10.51 15.66 -11.69
N ALA A 187 10.15 14.39 -11.50
CA ALA A 187 10.92 13.23 -11.95
C ALA A 187 9.99 12.01 -12.17
N GLY A 188 10.42 11.03 -12.96
CA GLY A 188 9.64 9.83 -13.23
C GLY A 188 8.31 10.14 -13.91
N ALA A 189 7.22 9.50 -13.46
CA ALA A 189 5.89 9.71 -14.00
C ALA A 189 5.24 10.97 -13.41
N THR A 190 4.66 11.79 -14.28
CA THR A 190 4.03 13.08 -13.97
C THR A 190 2.66 13.23 -14.64
N GLY A 191 1.98 12.12 -14.91
CA GLY A 191 0.68 12.12 -15.60
C GLY A 191 -0.50 12.60 -14.75
N GLY A 192 -0.30 12.74 -13.45
CA GLY A 192 -1.29 13.23 -12.49
C GLY A 192 -0.62 13.91 -11.31
N VAL A 193 -1.40 14.39 -10.34
CA VAL A 193 -0.85 15.05 -9.13
C VAL A 193 -0.06 14.08 -8.26
N TRP A 194 0.97 14.55 -7.57
CA TRP A 194 1.73 13.78 -6.60
C TRP A 194 1.16 13.95 -5.19
N GLU A 195 0.95 12.85 -4.49
CA GLU A 195 0.32 12.81 -3.16
C GLU A 195 1.05 11.82 -2.24
N CYS A 196 0.77 11.91 -0.96
CA CYS A 196 1.21 10.98 0.08
C CYS A 196 2.69 10.59 -0.03
N PRO A 197 3.63 11.55 0.02
CA PRO A 197 5.05 11.24 -0.04
C PRO A 197 5.49 10.53 1.23
N ASP A 198 6.41 9.55 1.10
CA ASP A 198 7.09 8.94 2.24
C ASP A 198 8.60 8.88 1.96
N LEU A 199 9.40 9.07 2.99
CA LEU A 199 10.86 9.04 2.91
C LEU A 199 11.40 8.17 4.04
N PHE A 200 12.16 7.13 3.70
CA PHE A 200 12.73 6.23 4.69
C PHE A 200 14.04 5.58 4.22
N GLU A 201 14.84 5.16 5.18
CA GLU A 201 16.10 4.47 4.93
C GLU A 201 15.92 2.96 5.02
N LEU A 202 16.54 2.22 4.08
CA LEU A 202 16.55 0.76 4.05
C LEU A 202 17.97 0.21 3.94
N PRO A 203 18.27 -0.91 4.62
CA PRO A 203 19.53 -1.61 4.44
C PRO A 203 19.60 -2.23 3.04
N LEU A 204 20.79 -2.22 2.45
CA LEU A 204 21.05 -2.91 1.20
C LEU A 204 21.59 -4.31 1.49
N PRO A 205 20.87 -5.38 1.17
CA PRO A 205 21.25 -6.75 1.50
C PRO A 205 22.66 -7.12 1.06
N GLY A 206 23.38 -7.85 1.92
CA GLY A 206 24.75 -8.30 1.67
C GLY A 206 25.82 -7.22 1.81
N THR A 207 25.48 -6.04 2.33
CA THR A 207 26.42 -4.93 2.57
C THR A 207 26.11 -4.24 3.90
N ASN A 208 27.00 -3.33 4.32
CA ASN A 208 26.74 -2.39 5.42
C ASN A 208 26.10 -1.08 4.94
N ASP A 209 25.85 -0.97 3.64
CA ASP A 209 25.28 0.23 3.04
C ASP A 209 23.77 0.29 3.27
N LYS A 210 23.26 1.52 3.24
CA LYS A 210 21.83 1.82 3.24
C LYS A 210 21.48 2.76 2.11
N ARG A 211 20.23 2.78 1.73
CA ARG A 211 19.68 3.73 0.75
C ARG A 211 18.41 4.36 1.30
N TRP A 212 18.24 5.61 0.97
CA TRP A 212 16.98 6.30 1.17
C TRP A 212 16.05 6.00 0.00
N VAL A 213 14.79 5.79 0.33
CA VAL A 213 13.71 5.62 -0.63
C VAL A 213 12.73 6.76 -0.45
N LEU A 214 12.49 7.49 -1.52
CA LEU A 214 11.41 8.47 -1.61
C LEU A 214 10.28 7.85 -2.41
N VAL A 215 9.10 7.82 -1.84
CA VAL A 215 7.86 7.33 -2.46
C VAL A 215 6.96 8.49 -2.75
N VAL A 216 6.27 8.47 -3.87
CA VAL A 216 5.15 9.37 -4.18
C VAL A 216 4.02 8.58 -4.84
N ASN A 217 2.81 8.86 -4.44
CA ASN A 217 1.60 8.33 -5.06
C ASN A 217 1.13 9.31 -6.13
N MET A 218 0.44 8.82 -7.15
CA MET A 218 0.01 9.63 -8.29
C MET A 218 -1.40 9.31 -8.73
N ASN A 219 -2.20 10.32 -9.00
CA ASN A 219 -3.56 10.19 -9.52
C ASN A 219 -3.93 11.40 -10.41
N PRO A 220 -4.42 11.16 -11.67
CA PRO A 220 -4.40 9.90 -12.41
C PRO A 220 -3.01 9.57 -12.97
N GLY A 221 -2.93 8.61 -13.89
CA GLY A 221 -1.75 8.38 -14.73
C GLY A 221 -0.77 7.34 -14.21
N SER A 222 -1.21 6.48 -13.27
CA SER A 222 -0.43 5.34 -12.83
C SER A 222 -0.30 4.25 -13.90
N VAL A 223 0.51 3.23 -13.62
CA VAL A 223 0.78 2.10 -14.52
C VAL A 223 -0.49 1.36 -14.95
N ALA A 224 -1.44 1.23 -14.04
CA ALA A 224 -2.72 0.52 -14.27
C ALA A 224 -3.87 1.46 -14.65
N GLY A 225 -3.60 2.75 -14.83
CA GLY A 225 -4.61 3.79 -14.94
C GLY A 225 -5.09 4.29 -13.57
N GLY A 226 -5.57 5.54 -13.50
CA GLY A 226 -6.02 6.14 -12.24
C GLY A 226 -4.90 6.22 -11.20
N SER A 227 -5.16 5.67 -10.03
CA SER A 227 -4.32 5.77 -8.84
C SER A 227 -3.20 4.73 -8.79
N GLY A 228 -2.04 5.10 -8.27
CA GLY A 228 -0.90 4.21 -8.04
C GLY A 228 0.31 4.97 -7.53
N GLY A 229 1.47 4.32 -7.40
CA GLY A 229 2.61 5.01 -6.84
C GLY A 229 3.95 4.52 -7.37
N GLN A 230 4.90 5.45 -7.38
CA GLN A 230 6.28 5.26 -7.82
C GLN A 230 7.26 5.54 -6.70
N TYR A 231 8.50 5.07 -6.88
CA TYR A 231 9.56 5.29 -5.91
C TYR A 231 10.88 5.70 -6.57
N PHE A 232 11.72 6.36 -5.78
CA PHE A 232 13.08 6.75 -6.13
C PHE A 232 14.03 6.25 -5.04
N ILE A 233 15.13 5.63 -5.45
CA ILE A 233 16.19 5.20 -4.54
C ILE A 233 17.32 6.22 -4.64
N GLY A 234 17.87 6.63 -3.50
CA GLY A 234 18.87 7.68 -3.47
C GLY A 234 19.55 7.83 -2.12
N ARG A 235 20.00 9.05 -1.88
CA ARG A 235 20.62 9.48 -0.63
C ARG A 235 19.92 10.72 -0.12
N PHE A 236 19.80 10.81 1.19
CA PHE A 236 19.27 11.98 1.87
C PHE A 236 20.24 12.37 3.00
N ASP A 237 20.70 13.61 2.99
CA ASP A 237 21.69 14.11 3.96
C ASP A 237 21.07 14.87 5.16
N GLY A 238 19.72 14.83 5.26
CA GLY A 238 18.95 15.61 6.22
C GLY A 238 18.55 16.99 5.70
N THR A 239 18.91 17.32 4.46
CA THR A 239 18.56 18.58 3.80
C THR A 239 17.99 18.34 2.41
N GLN A 240 18.63 17.48 1.62
CA GLN A 240 18.31 17.25 0.23
C GLN A 240 18.28 15.75 -0.10
N PHE A 241 17.28 15.34 -0.89
CA PHE A 241 17.23 14.03 -1.50
C PHE A 241 17.85 14.07 -2.90
N VAL A 242 18.79 13.17 -3.16
CA VAL A 242 19.43 12.99 -4.47
C VAL A 242 19.20 11.57 -4.94
N ALA A 243 18.37 11.40 -5.97
CA ALA A 243 18.10 10.09 -6.57
C ALA A 243 19.36 9.51 -7.25
N GLU A 244 19.59 8.21 -7.11
CA GLU A 244 20.61 7.49 -7.88
C GLU A 244 20.20 7.45 -9.36
N ARG A 245 21.20 7.45 -10.26
CA ARG A 245 20.97 7.48 -11.70
C ARG A 245 20.08 6.34 -12.18
N ASP A 246 20.27 5.14 -11.64
CA ASP A 246 19.50 3.94 -12.02
C ASP A 246 18.07 3.95 -11.46
N SER A 247 17.79 4.89 -10.57
CA SER A 247 16.43 5.13 -10.05
C SER A 247 15.64 6.13 -10.91
N LEU A 248 16.29 6.84 -11.80
CA LEU A 248 15.66 7.80 -12.70
C LEU A 248 15.49 7.17 -14.08
N ILE A 249 14.24 6.91 -14.47
CA ILE A 249 13.93 6.40 -15.80
C ILE A 249 13.73 7.60 -16.74
N PRO A 250 14.66 7.84 -17.70
CA PRO A 250 14.50 8.96 -18.63
C PRO A 250 13.31 8.72 -19.57
N PRO A 251 12.54 9.77 -19.91
CA PRO A 251 11.48 9.67 -20.91
C PRO A 251 12.01 9.13 -22.24
N ARG A 252 11.31 8.18 -22.85
CA ARG A 252 11.62 7.66 -24.19
C ARG A 252 10.32 7.49 -24.97
N PRO A 253 10.24 7.95 -26.23
CA PRO A 253 9.09 7.70 -27.11
C PRO A 253 8.81 6.19 -27.24
N GLY A 254 7.52 5.82 -27.16
CA GLY A 254 7.09 4.43 -27.32
C GLY A 254 7.26 3.52 -26.10
N ARG A 255 7.77 4.05 -24.97
CA ARG A 255 7.82 3.28 -23.71
C ARG A 255 6.42 3.12 -23.12
N SER A 256 6.11 1.90 -22.67
CA SER A 256 4.84 1.62 -22.00
C SER A 256 4.75 2.30 -20.63
N ALA A 257 3.54 2.47 -20.11
CA ALA A 257 3.33 3.02 -18.76
C ALA A 257 4.04 2.18 -17.69
N SER A 258 4.04 0.85 -17.83
CA SER A 258 4.70 -0.06 -16.88
C SER A 258 6.22 0.06 -16.85
N GLU A 259 6.82 0.73 -17.83
CA GLU A 259 8.26 0.94 -17.93
C GLU A 259 8.68 2.40 -17.76
N SER A 260 7.72 3.31 -17.52
CA SER A 260 7.96 4.76 -17.45
C SER A 260 8.48 5.23 -16.09
N ALA A 261 8.28 4.44 -15.04
CA ALA A 261 8.72 4.70 -13.68
C ALA A 261 9.00 3.38 -12.94
N HIS A 262 9.61 3.47 -11.77
CA HIS A 262 9.67 2.35 -10.83
C HIS A 262 8.40 2.37 -9.99
N TRP A 263 7.44 1.51 -10.37
CA TRP A 263 6.18 1.34 -9.68
C TRP A 263 6.33 0.36 -8.52
N PHE A 264 5.73 0.66 -7.37
CA PHE A 264 5.76 -0.26 -6.25
C PHE A 264 4.59 -1.27 -6.27
N ASP A 265 3.51 -0.99 -7.03
CA ASP A 265 2.43 -1.93 -7.30
C ASP A 265 1.99 -1.75 -8.76
N TYR A 266 1.73 -2.85 -9.47
CA TYR A 266 1.32 -2.87 -10.88
C TYR A 266 -0.17 -3.17 -11.02
N GLY A 267 -0.86 -3.46 -9.93
CA GLY A 267 -2.31 -3.58 -9.89
C GLY A 267 -3.00 -2.20 -9.88
N PRO A 268 -4.30 -2.18 -10.15
CA PRO A 268 -5.05 -0.93 -10.19
C PRO A 268 -5.46 -0.41 -8.81
N ASP A 269 -5.37 -1.21 -7.73
CA ASP A 269 -6.02 -0.91 -6.45
C ASP A 269 -5.03 -0.84 -5.29
N TYR A 270 -3.95 -0.05 -5.45
CA TYR A 270 -3.01 0.21 -4.36
C TYR A 270 -2.54 1.66 -4.40
N TYR A 271 -2.99 2.45 -3.45
CA TYR A 271 -2.77 3.89 -3.42
C TYR A 271 -2.48 4.43 -2.03
N ALA A 272 -1.93 5.65 -1.96
CA ALA A 272 -1.63 6.40 -0.74
C ALA A 272 -0.75 5.60 0.25
N ALA A 273 0.11 4.71 -0.26
CA ALA A 273 0.93 3.85 0.57
C ALA A 273 1.93 4.66 1.39
N VAL A 274 1.90 4.46 2.71
CA VAL A 274 2.80 5.09 3.68
C VAL A 274 3.23 4.10 4.75
N SER A 275 4.40 4.35 5.37
CA SER A 275 4.98 3.46 6.36
C SER A 275 4.66 3.86 7.80
N TRP A 276 4.67 2.87 8.72
CA TRP A 276 4.58 3.13 10.15
C TRP A 276 5.81 3.85 10.69
N SER A 277 5.58 4.88 11.49
CA SER A 277 6.59 5.54 12.30
C SER A 277 6.81 4.78 13.62
N ASP A 278 7.97 4.97 14.22
CA ASP A 278 8.31 4.49 15.56
C ASP A 278 8.19 2.96 15.79
N VAL A 279 8.21 2.15 14.72
CA VAL A 279 8.38 0.70 14.86
C VAL A 279 9.70 0.44 15.57
N PRO A 280 9.74 -0.40 16.61
CA PRO A 280 10.94 -0.63 17.40
C PRO A 280 12.14 -1.04 16.52
N VAL A 281 13.31 -0.47 16.80
CA VAL A 281 14.56 -0.79 16.08
C VAL A 281 14.87 -2.30 16.16
N SER A 282 14.49 -2.95 17.24
CA SER A 282 14.64 -4.40 17.42
C SER A 282 13.81 -5.24 16.44
N ASP A 283 12.74 -4.69 15.88
CA ASP A 283 11.98 -5.33 14.80
C ASP A 283 12.78 -5.29 13.48
N GLY A 284 13.41 -4.16 13.18
CA GLY A 284 14.30 -3.97 12.03
C GLY A 284 13.60 -3.85 10.68
N ARG A 285 12.27 -3.99 10.63
CA ARG A 285 11.49 -3.93 9.39
C ARG A 285 10.98 -2.51 9.10
N ARG A 286 10.82 -2.21 7.82
CA ARG A 286 9.98 -1.11 7.35
C ARG A 286 8.64 -1.70 6.94
N LEU A 287 7.58 -1.32 7.63
CA LEU A 287 6.23 -1.81 7.43
C LEU A 287 5.37 -0.71 6.81
N TRP A 288 4.58 -1.03 5.82
CA TRP A 288 3.67 -0.09 5.20
C TRP A 288 2.31 -0.71 4.85
N LEU A 289 1.38 0.15 4.47
CA LEU A 289 0.00 -0.19 4.11
C LEU A 289 -0.46 0.79 3.04
N GLY A 290 -1.38 0.38 2.17
CA GLY A 290 -2.00 1.23 1.16
C GLY A 290 -3.52 1.15 1.17
N TRP A 291 -4.17 2.16 0.64
CA TRP A 291 -5.58 2.13 0.33
C TRP A 291 -5.83 1.18 -0.84
N MET A 292 -6.64 0.15 -0.62
CA MET A 292 -6.98 -0.84 -1.63
C MET A 292 -8.22 -0.38 -2.39
N SER A 293 -8.02 0.55 -3.31
CA SER A 293 -9.02 1.06 -4.24
C SER A 293 -8.37 1.97 -5.29
N ASN A 294 -9.19 2.59 -6.14
CA ASN A 294 -8.77 3.51 -7.19
C ASN A 294 -9.74 4.69 -7.28
N TRP A 295 -9.23 5.90 -7.41
CA TRP A 295 -10.05 7.10 -7.52
C TRP A 295 -10.98 7.11 -8.74
N GLU A 296 -10.67 6.33 -9.80
CA GLU A 296 -11.51 6.28 -10.99
C GLU A 296 -12.88 5.64 -10.73
N TYR A 297 -12.98 4.69 -9.79
CA TYR A 297 -14.22 3.96 -9.51
C TYR A 297 -14.49 3.67 -8.03
N GLY A 298 -13.63 4.10 -7.13
CA GLY A 298 -13.77 3.80 -5.70
C GLY A 298 -15.11 4.26 -5.11
N GLY A 299 -15.70 5.32 -5.66
CA GLY A 299 -17.05 5.76 -5.30
C GLY A 299 -18.19 4.87 -5.78
N ASP A 300 -17.96 3.99 -6.76
CA ASP A 300 -19.00 3.20 -7.44
C ASP A 300 -18.92 1.70 -7.15
N VAL A 301 -17.91 1.25 -6.39
CA VAL A 301 -17.77 -0.16 -6.03
C VAL A 301 -19.01 -0.72 -5.36
N PRO A 302 -19.39 -2.01 -5.64
CA PRO A 302 -20.68 -2.58 -5.24
C PRO A 302 -20.70 -3.03 -3.77
N THR A 303 -20.21 -2.19 -2.86
CA THR A 303 -20.17 -2.47 -1.41
C THR A 303 -21.07 -1.53 -0.64
N SER A 304 -21.68 -2.01 0.45
CA SER A 304 -22.56 -1.25 1.36
C SER A 304 -22.69 -2.02 2.67
N PRO A 305 -22.78 -1.35 3.82
CA PRO A 305 -22.75 0.10 4.10
C PRO A 305 -21.33 0.66 4.20
N TRP A 306 -20.31 -0.14 4.03
CA TRP A 306 -18.88 0.19 4.05
C TRP A 306 -18.37 0.42 2.64
N ARG A 307 -17.31 1.23 2.52
CA ARG A 307 -16.67 1.48 1.24
C ARG A 307 -15.16 1.62 1.40
N SER A 308 -14.42 0.80 0.63
CA SER A 308 -12.98 0.64 0.61
C SER A 308 -12.41 -0.23 1.73
N ALA A 309 -11.22 -0.75 1.48
CA ALA A 309 -10.40 -1.53 2.39
C ALA A 309 -8.96 -1.02 2.38
N MET A 310 -8.18 -1.41 3.37
CA MET A 310 -6.72 -1.34 3.31
C MET A 310 -6.16 -2.64 2.74
N SER A 311 -4.98 -2.61 2.12
CA SER A 311 -4.24 -3.80 1.74
C SER A 311 -3.84 -4.63 2.96
N ILE A 312 -3.26 -5.83 2.76
CA ILE A 312 -2.52 -6.47 3.85
C ILE A 312 -1.29 -5.62 4.22
N PRO A 313 -0.82 -5.66 5.48
CA PRO A 313 0.44 -5.04 5.85
C PRO A 313 1.60 -5.73 5.14
N ARG A 314 2.56 -4.93 4.65
CA ARG A 314 3.71 -5.41 3.90
C ARG A 314 5.02 -4.96 4.53
N GLU A 315 6.02 -5.82 4.48
CA GLU A 315 7.41 -5.50 4.75
C GLU A 315 8.07 -5.01 3.47
N VAL A 316 8.77 -3.89 3.55
CA VAL A 316 9.47 -3.25 2.43
C VAL A 316 10.96 -3.42 2.60
N GLY A 317 11.64 -3.81 1.52
CA GLY A 317 13.08 -3.99 1.49
C GLY A 317 13.69 -3.59 0.15
N LEU A 318 14.99 -3.74 0.04
CA LEU A 318 15.74 -3.56 -1.20
C LEU A 318 16.29 -4.89 -1.69
N SER A 319 16.39 -5.05 -3.00
CA SER A 319 17.07 -6.17 -3.65
C SER A 319 18.01 -5.65 -4.73
N ARG A 320 19.14 -6.37 -4.94
CA ARG A 320 19.99 -6.15 -6.10
C ARG A 320 19.50 -7.03 -7.24
N THR A 321 19.15 -6.40 -8.34
CA THR A 321 18.76 -7.08 -9.57
C THR A 321 19.76 -6.79 -10.68
N ALA A 322 19.66 -7.46 -11.81
CA ALA A 322 20.46 -7.15 -13.00
C ALA A 322 20.24 -5.71 -13.51
N GLU A 323 19.11 -5.11 -13.18
CA GLU A 323 18.72 -3.76 -13.57
C GLU A 323 19.13 -2.68 -12.55
N GLY A 324 19.79 -3.05 -11.46
CA GLY A 324 20.15 -2.16 -10.34
C GLY A 324 19.42 -2.49 -9.05
N ILE A 325 19.44 -1.55 -8.10
CA ILE A 325 18.72 -1.72 -6.82
C ILE A 325 17.21 -1.48 -7.04
N ARG A 326 16.39 -2.37 -6.49
CA ARG A 326 14.91 -2.28 -6.59
C ARG A 326 14.26 -2.45 -5.24
N LEU A 327 13.11 -1.79 -5.08
CA LEU A 327 12.21 -2.01 -3.95
C LEU A 327 11.54 -3.38 -4.11
N VAL A 328 11.49 -4.13 -3.02
CA VAL A 328 10.76 -5.41 -2.93
C VAL A 328 9.79 -5.36 -1.75
N GLN A 329 8.71 -6.10 -1.86
CA GLN A 329 7.67 -6.13 -0.84
C GLN A 329 7.30 -7.58 -0.52
N LYS A 330 7.09 -7.85 0.75
CA LYS A 330 6.60 -9.16 1.22
C LYS A 330 5.39 -8.93 2.13
N PRO A 331 4.44 -9.86 2.19
CA PRO A 331 3.44 -9.85 3.23
C PRO A 331 4.13 -9.79 4.59
N ALA A 332 3.60 -9.01 5.52
CA ALA A 332 4.12 -9.01 6.89
C ALA A 332 3.93 -10.40 7.52
N ARG A 333 4.92 -10.86 8.28
CA ARG A 333 4.90 -12.20 8.90
C ARG A 333 3.69 -12.44 9.80
N GLU A 334 3.09 -11.40 10.33
CA GLU A 334 1.89 -11.44 11.17
C GLU A 334 0.69 -12.06 10.44
N MET A 335 0.66 -11.99 9.10
CA MET A 335 -0.36 -12.66 8.28
C MET A 335 -0.37 -14.18 8.44
N GLU A 336 0.76 -14.78 8.83
CA GLU A 336 0.86 -16.23 9.07
C GLU A 336 -0.01 -16.69 10.25
N SER A 337 -0.36 -15.79 11.17
CA SER A 337 -1.26 -16.08 12.29
C SER A 337 -2.68 -16.44 11.86
N LEU A 338 -3.06 -16.05 10.64
CA LEU A 338 -4.36 -16.36 10.05
C LEU A 338 -4.42 -17.76 9.43
N ARG A 339 -3.28 -18.42 9.19
CA ARG A 339 -3.24 -19.75 8.58
C ARG A 339 -3.99 -20.76 9.44
N ASP A 340 -4.90 -21.54 8.80
CA ASP A 340 -5.71 -22.57 9.43
C ASP A 340 -5.34 -23.95 8.88
N ARG A 341 -6.00 -24.40 7.81
CA ARG A 341 -5.68 -25.69 7.18
C ARG A 341 -4.60 -25.51 6.13
N HIS A 342 -3.63 -26.41 6.11
CA HIS A 342 -2.54 -26.44 5.15
C HIS A 342 -2.66 -27.62 4.19
N PHE A 343 -2.52 -27.32 2.90
CA PHE A 343 -2.46 -28.30 1.82
C PHE A 343 -1.14 -28.13 1.07
N ALA A 344 -0.39 -29.23 0.91
CA ALA A 344 0.90 -29.18 0.23
C ALA A 344 0.99 -30.24 -0.89
N PHE A 345 1.27 -29.79 -2.11
CA PHE A 345 1.59 -30.62 -3.26
C PHE A 345 3.08 -30.45 -3.57
N LYS A 346 3.83 -31.56 -3.57
CA LYS A 346 5.29 -31.48 -3.63
C LYS A 346 5.80 -31.09 -5.03
N SER A 347 5.41 -31.84 -6.04
CA SER A 347 5.79 -31.55 -7.43
C SER A 347 5.00 -32.43 -8.39
N GLY A 348 4.85 -31.97 -9.62
CA GLY A 348 4.15 -32.68 -10.69
C GLY A 348 3.85 -31.76 -11.87
N ASP A 349 3.06 -32.26 -12.83
CA ASP A 349 2.53 -31.40 -13.88
C ASP A 349 1.24 -30.68 -13.41
N VAL A 350 0.78 -29.74 -14.22
CA VAL A 350 -0.45 -28.95 -13.94
C VAL A 350 -1.68 -29.84 -13.82
N SER A 351 -1.78 -30.92 -14.60
CA SER A 351 -2.92 -31.84 -14.56
C SER A 351 -2.97 -32.63 -13.26
N GLU A 352 -1.81 -33.14 -12.82
CA GLU A 352 -1.67 -33.84 -11.53
C GLU A 352 -2.00 -32.94 -10.36
N ALA A 353 -1.52 -31.67 -10.40
CA ALA A 353 -1.83 -30.69 -9.37
C ALA A 353 -3.32 -30.33 -9.31
N ASN A 354 -3.96 -30.17 -10.46
CA ASN A 354 -5.41 -29.88 -10.52
C ASN A 354 -6.25 -31.08 -10.05
N ALA A 355 -5.86 -32.31 -10.39
CA ALA A 355 -6.50 -33.52 -9.88
C ALA A 355 -6.38 -33.60 -8.34
N TRP A 356 -5.20 -33.26 -7.81
CA TRP A 356 -4.93 -33.22 -6.37
C TRP A 356 -5.75 -32.11 -5.68
N LEU A 357 -5.84 -30.89 -6.24
CA LEU A 357 -6.67 -29.80 -5.70
C LEU A 357 -8.13 -30.23 -5.59
N LYS A 358 -8.64 -30.90 -6.63
CA LYS A 358 -10.02 -31.41 -6.66
C LYS A 358 -10.26 -32.48 -5.63
N GLU A 359 -9.38 -33.49 -5.52
CA GLU A 359 -9.45 -34.59 -4.55
C GLU A 359 -9.46 -34.06 -3.12
N ARG A 360 -8.67 -33.02 -2.84
CA ARG A 360 -8.55 -32.40 -1.51
C ARG A 360 -9.59 -31.34 -1.24
N HIS A 361 -10.50 -31.08 -2.18
CA HIS A 361 -11.53 -30.01 -2.10
C HIS A 361 -10.93 -28.65 -1.75
N VAL A 362 -9.79 -28.30 -2.34
CA VAL A 362 -9.14 -27.01 -2.13
C VAL A 362 -9.91 -25.93 -2.89
N GLN A 363 -10.65 -25.15 -2.15
CA GLN A 363 -11.44 -24.01 -2.64
C GLN A 363 -11.70 -23.01 -1.50
N GLY A 364 -11.98 -21.79 -1.83
CA GLY A 364 -12.32 -20.75 -0.85
C GLY A 364 -12.19 -19.34 -1.40
N ASP A 365 -12.61 -18.41 -0.58
CA ASP A 365 -12.50 -16.97 -0.75
C ASP A 365 -11.64 -16.32 0.35
N GLN A 366 -10.94 -17.13 1.13
CA GLN A 366 -9.99 -16.74 2.18
C GLN A 366 -8.81 -17.70 2.10
N LEU A 367 -7.89 -17.42 1.16
CA LEU A 367 -6.78 -18.31 0.87
C LEU A 367 -5.45 -17.55 0.81
N GLU A 368 -4.39 -18.25 1.26
CA GLU A 368 -3.02 -17.92 0.89
C GLU A 368 -2.48 -19.06 0.02
N LEU A 369 -1.90 -18.72 -1.13
CA LEU A 369 -1.32 -19.67 -2.06
C LEU A 369 0.13 -19.31 -2.36
N MET A 370 0.99 -20.32 -2.33
CA MET A 370 2.37 -20.20 -2.83
C MET A 370 2.59 -21.30 -3.86
N VAL A 371 2.85 -20.91 -5.12
CA VAL A 371 3.15 -21.84 -6.19
C VAL A 371 4.48 -21.48 -6.85
N GLU A 372 5.31 -22.49 -7.09
CA GLU A 372 6.56 -22.35 -7.82
C GLU A 372 6.55 -23.23 -9.07
N PHE A 373 6.79 -22.58 -10.22
CA PHE A 373 6.88 -23.23 -11.52
C PHE A 373 8.34 -23.53 -11.87
N ALA A 374 8.57 -24.71 -12.43
CA ALA A 374 9.90 -25.14 -12.89
C ALA A 374 10.43 -24.24 -14.01
N PRO A 375 11.78 -24.16 -14.17
CA PRO A 375 12.39 -23.42 -15.25
C PRO A 375 11.92 -23.87 -16.64
N ARG A 376 11.59 -22.90 -17.49
CA ARG A 376 11.28 -23.11 -18.91
C ARG A 376 11.48 -21.81 -19.69
N SER A 377 11.70 -21.93 -21.00
CA SER A 377 12.04 -20.78 -21.86
C SER A 377 10.84 -20.03 -22.41
N SER A 378 9.67 -20.68 -22.51
CA SER A 378 8.48 -20.10 -23.15
C SER A 378 7.19 -20.67 -22.55
N GLY A 379 6.07 -20.06 -22.93
CA GLY A 379 4.73 -20.44 -22.54
C GLY A 379 4.15 -19.54 -21.44
N THR A 380 2.86 -19.72 -21.23
CA THR A 380 2.10 -19.01 -20.18
C THR A 380 1.69 -20.01 -19.12
N GLU A 381 1.82 -19.64 -17.85
CA GLU A 381 1.46 -20.47 -16.71
C GLU A 381 1.01 -19.60 -15.54
N GLY A 382 0.21 -20.18 -14.65
CA GLY A 382 -0.31 -19.44 -13.50
C GLY A 382 -1.42 -20.16 -12.77
N VAL A 383 -2.24 -19.37 -12.08
CA VAL A 383 -3.35 -19.83 -11.26
C VAL A 383 -4.61 -19.01 -11.53
N LYS A 384 -5.76 -19.65 -11.53
CA LYS A 384 -7.07 -19.05 -11.48
C LYS A 384 -7.62 -19.21 -10.07
N VAL A 385 -8.08 -18.15 -9.48
CA VAL A 385 -8.72 -18.13 -8.17
C VAL A 385 -10.12 -17.54 -8.27
N LEU A 386 -10.94 -17.73 -7.23
CA LEU A 386 -12.34 -17.30 -7.21
C LEU A 386 -13.05 -17.76 -8.49
N LYS A 387 -12.83 -19.04 -8.83
CA LYS A 387 -13.24 -19.64 -10.10
C LYS A 387 -14.58 -20.37 -9.98
N SER A 388 -15.44 -20.16 -10.98
CA SER A 388 -16.61 -20.98 -11.32
C SER A 388 -16.55 -21.39 -12.80
N ASP A 389 -17.65 -21.82 -13.37
CA ASP A 389 -17.76 -22.10 -14.80
C ASP A 389 -17.72 -20.83 -15.67
N THR A 390 -18.12 -19.69 -15.11
CA THR A 390 -18.26 -18.42 -15.82
C THR A 390 -17.36 -17.29 -15.31
N GLU A 391 -16.75 -17.45 -14.16
CA GLU A 391 -15.94 -16.42 -13.51
C GLU A 391 -14.57 -16.96 -13.14
N ALA A 392 -13.55 -16.13 -13.21
CA ALA A 392 -12.24 -16.36 -12.64
C ALA A 392 -11.42 -15.07 -12.60
N THR A 393 -10.58 -14.93 -11.57
CA THR A 393 -9.44 -14.03 -11.59
C THR A 393 -8.22 -14.82 -12.01
N VAL A 394 -7.54 -14.40 -13.08
CA VAL A 394 -6.42 -15.13 -13.65
C VAL A 394 -5.11 -14.44 -13.35
N ILE A 395 -4.20 -15.14 -12.70
CA ILE A 395 -2.86 -14.64 -12.35
C ILE A 395 -1.83 -15.50 -13.08
N GLY A 396 -0.92 -14.89 -13.84
CA GLY A 396 0.02 -15.68 -14.60
C GLY A 396 1.28 -14.95 -15.01
N VAL A 397 2.12 -15.73 -15.68
CA VAL A 397 3.37 -15.28 -16.28
C VAL A 397 3.39 -15.72 -17.74
N ASP A 398 3.62 -14.78 -18.63
CA ASP A 398 3.96 -15.02 -20.03
C ASP A 398 5.48 -14.93 -20.17
N ARG A 399 6.12 -16.08 -20.24
CA ARG A 399 7.58 -16.18 -20.31
C ARG A 399 8.14 -15.66 -21.64
N GLN A 400 7.41 -15.82 -22.74
CA GLN A 400 7.85 -15.36 -24.05
C GLN A 400 7.86 -13.83 -24.11
N ARG A 401 6.87 -13.19 -23.49
CA ARG A 401 6.80 -11.73 -23.40
C ARG A 401 7.61 -11.15 -22.22
N GLY A 402 8.06 -12.01 -21.29
CA GLY A 402 8.71 -11.56 -20.05
C GLY A 402 7.79 -10.70 -19.20
N ARG A 403 6.53 -11.12 -19.01
CA ARG A 403 5.51 -10.36 -18.27
C ARG A 403 4.81 -11.23 -17.23
N ALA A 404 4.64 -10.71 -16.02
CA ALA A 404 3.64 -11.19 -15.07
C ALA A 404 2.34 -10.40 -15.29
N PHE A 405 1.18 -11.00 -15.03
CA PHE A 405 -0.11 -10.34 -15.23
C PHE A 405 -1.19 -10.79 -14.26
N VAL A 406 -2.16 -9.92 -14.07
CA VAL A 406 -3.45 -10.20 -13.43
C VAL A 406 -4.55 -9.79 -14.40
N ASP A 407 -5.42 -10.74 -14.72
CA ASP A 407 -6.61 -10.54 -15.56
C ASP A 407 -7.85 -10.66 -14.67
N ARG A 408 -8.57 -9.54 -14.50
CA ARG A 408 -9.85 -9.49 -13.77
C ARG A 408 -11.05 -9.27 -14.68
N THR A 409 -10.92 -9.48 -15.97
CA THR A 409 -12.00 -9.22 -16.94
C THR A 409 -13.23 -10.09 -16.72
N GLN A 410 -13.07 -11.23 -16.04
CA GLN A 410 -14.13 -12.16 -15.67
C GLN A 410 -14.22 -12.41 -14.15
N SER A 411 -13.85 -11.44 -13.33
CA SER A 411 -13.80 -11.59 -11.86
C SER A 411 -15.13 -11.20 -11.19
N GLY A 412 -16.26 -11.67 -11.73
CA GLY A 412 -17.60 -11.45 -11.23
C GLY A 412 -18.23 -10.14 -11.72
N ASN A 413 -18.76 -9.32 -10.82
CA ASN A 413 -19.37 -8.03 -11.18
C ASN A 413 -18.29 -7.03 -11.61
N VAL A 414 -17.97 -7.00 -12.90
CA VAL A 414 -16.96 -6.10 -13.50
C VAL A 414 -17.58 -4.95 -14.30
N THR A 415 -18.90 -4.86 -14.37
CA THR A 415 -19.63 -3.92 -15.25
C THR A 415 -20.15 -2.68 -14.52
N PHE A 416 -19.97 -2.58 -13.21
CA PHE A 416 -20.43 -1.43 -12.43
C PHE A 416 -19.71 -0.12 -12.81
N HIS A 417 -18.51 -0.22 -13.39
CA HIS A 417 -17.78 0.94 -13.89
C HIS A 417 -16.91 0.55 -15.11
N GLN A 418 -16.91 1.39 -16.16
CA GLN A 418 -16.24 1.11 -17.44
C GLN A 418 -14.72 0.91 -17.35
N LYS A 419 -14.05 1.48 -16.33
CA LYS A 419 -12.60 1.38 -16.12
C LYS A 419 -12.21 0.27 -15.14
N PHE A 420 -13.17 -0.49 -14.61
CA PHE A 420 -12.86 -1.52 -13.63
C PHE A 420 -12.28 -2.77 -14.27
N SER A 421 -12.91 -3.29 -15.33
CA SER A 421 -12.44 -4.50 -16.03
C SER A 421 -11.11 -4.26 -16.75
N GLY A 422 -10.16 -5.18 -16.60
CA GLY A 422 -8.87 -5.04 -17.27
C GLY A 422 -7.88 -6.17 -17.04
N VAL A 423 -6.80 -6.11 -17.82
CA VAL A 423 -5.61 -6.95 -17.66
C VAL A 423 -4.45 -6.00 -17.31
N TYR A 424 -3.77 -6.28 -16.22
CA TYR A 424 -2.66 -5.48 -15.70
C TYR A 424 -1.40 -6.31 -15.76
N ASP A 425 -0.31 -5.76 -16.26
CA ASP A 425 0.94 -6.49 -16.44
C ASP A 425 2.19 -5.71 -15.99
N ALA A 426 3.23 -6.46 -15.62
CA ALA A 426 4.51 -5.93 -15.20
C ALA A 426 5.66 -6.62 -15.94
N PRO A 427 6.77 -5.90 -16.27
CA PRO A 427 8.00 -6.54 -16.71
C PRO A 427 8.48 -7.55 -15.67
N LEU A 428 8.83 -8.76 -16.09
CA LEU A 428 9.31 -9.82 -15.22
C LEU A 428 10.73 -10.20 -15.60
N ALA A 429 11.68 -10.00 -14.71
CA ALA A 429 12.99 -10.64 -14.81
C ALA A 429 12.86 -12.07 -14.24
N VAL A 430 13.10 -13.06 -15.07
CA VAL A 430 13.05 -14.46 -14.63
C VAL A 430 14.47 -14.90 -14.25
N HIS A 431 14.71 -15.04 -12.94
CA HIS A 431 15.98 -15.54 -12.42
C HIS A 431 15.99 -17.07 -12.45
N ASP A 432 17.03 -17.68 -12.97
CA ASP A 432 17.19 -19.14 -13.07
C ASP A 432 16.01 -19.88 -13.73
N GLY A 433 15.18 -19.17 -14.51
CA GLY A 433 14.02 -19.71 -15.17
C GLY A 433 12.84 -20.07 -14.26
N ARG A 434 12.96 -19.93 -12.94
CA ARG A 434 11.87 -20.19 -12.00
C ARG A 434 10.91 -19.00 -11.89
N VAL A 435 9.67 -19.30 -11.58
CA VAL A 435 8.64 -18.30 -11.25
C VAL A 435 7.94 -18.73 -9.99
N LYS A 436 7.87 -17.81 -9.03
CA LYS A 436 7.14 -17.99 -7.78
C LYS A 436 6.00 -16.98 -7.72
N LEU A 437 4.81 -17.47 -7.45
CA LEU A 437 3.63 -16.65 -7.18
C LEU A 437 3.19 -16.87 -5.74
N HIS A 438 3.07 -15.81 -4.97
CA HIS A 438 2.51 -15.82 -3.63
C HIS A 438 1.29 -14.92 -3.63
N LEU A 439 0.12 -15.48 -3.32
CA LEU A 439 -1.17 -14.81 -3.42
C LEU A 439 -1.89 -14.79 -2.09
N PHE A 440 -2.59 -13.70 -1.84
CA PHE A 440 -3.62 -13.56 -0.82
C PHE A 440 -4.95 -13.31 -1.52
N VAL A 441 -5.93 -14.16 -1.25
CA VAL A 441 -7.28 -14.12 -1.85
C VAL A 441 -8.27 -13.88 -0.73
N ASP A 442 -9.02 -12.77 -0.83
CA ASP A 442 -10.10 -12.45 0.10
C ASP A 442 -11.43 -12.32 -0.65
N ALA A 443 -12.52 -12.16 0.06
CA ALA A 443 -13.88 -12.09 -0.49
C ALA A 443 -14.04 -11.10 -1.65
N SER A 444 -13.25 -10.03 -1.69
CA SER A 444 -13.31 -8.99 -2.72
C SER A 444 -11.95 -8.49 -3.20
N SER A 445 -10.88 -9.25 -2.99
CA SER A 445 -9.54 -8.83 -3.44
C SER A 445 -8.60 -9.98 -3.72
N VAL A 446 -7.59 -9.71 -4.54
CA VAL A 446 -6.42 -10.57 -4.76
C VAL A 446 -5.17 -9.71 -4.71
N GLU A 447 -4.24 -10.05 -3.81
CA GLU A 447 -2.90 -9.48 -3.77
C GLU A 447 -1.87 -10.52 -4.20
N VAL A 448 -0.99 -10.16 -5.12
CA VAL A 448 -0.04 -11.07 -5.76
C VAL A 448 1.38 -10.55 -5.62
N PHE A 449 2.26 -11.38 -5.08
CA PHE A 449 3.69 -11.12 -4.95
C PHE A 449 4.45 -12.09 -5.84
N VAL A 450 5.08 -11.57 -6.88
CA VAL A 450 5.83 -12.37 -7.86
C VAL A 450 7.31 -12.35 -7.50
N ASN A 451 7.97 -13.51 -7.54
CA ASN A 451 9.41 -13.67 -7.28
C ASN A 451 9.85 -12.97 -5.97
N ASP A 452 9.22 -13.38 -4.85
CA ASP A 452 9.49 -12.81 -3.52
C ASP A 452 9.25 -11.29 -3.43
N GLY A 453 8.31 -10.78 -4.22
CA GLY A 453 7.85 -9.40 -4.18
C GLY A 453 8.62 -8.42 -5.06
N GLU A 454 9.34 -8.91 -6.06
CA GLU A 454 9.95 -8.05 -7.09
C GLU A 454 8.89 -7.33 -7.94
N ARG A 455 7.74 -7.97 -8.12
CA ARG A 455 6.55 -7.36 -8.71
C ARG A 455 5.34 -7.68 -7.84
N VAL A 456 4.49 -6.70 -7.67
CA VAL A 456 3.30 -6.81 -6.83
C VAL A 456 2.10 -6.30 -7.60
N PHE A 457 0.96 -6.96 -7.42
CA PHE A 457 -0.32 -6.54 -7.98
C PHE A 457 -1.38 -6.60 -6.89
N THR A 458 -2.13 -5.53 -6.74
CA THR A 458 -3.30 -5.46 -5.88
C THR A 458 -4.53 -5.21 -6.74
N SER A 459 -5.53 -6.06 -6.62
CA SER A 459 -6.74 -5.99 -7.42
C SER A 459 -7.99 -6.27 -6.60
N LEU A 460 -8.94 -5.34 -6.64
CA LEU A 460 -10.31 -5.59 -6.22
C LEU A 460 -11.00 -6.52 -7.22
N VAL A 461 -11.86 -7.39 -6.70
CA VAL A 461 -12.67 -8.33 -7.47
C VAL A 461 -14.04 -8.48 -6.79
N TYR A 462 -15.09 -8.80 -7.56
CA TYR A 462 -16.44 -8.93 -7.01
C TYR A 462 -17.12 -10.20 -7.50
N PRO A 463 -16.59 -11.38 -7.13
CA PRO A 463 -17.06 -12.68 -7.61
C PRO A 463 -18.44 -13.01 -7.02
N SER A 464 -19.17 -13.90 -7.70
CA SER A 464 -20.34 -14.52 -7.10
C SER A 464 -19.95 -15.46 -5.95
N ALA A 465 -20.84 -15.70 -5.02
CA ALA A 465 -20.59 -16.58 -3.86
C ALA A 465 -20.25 -18.04 -4.26
N ALA A 466 -20.59 -18.44 -5.49
CA ALA A 466 -20.28 -19.75 -6.04
C ALA A 466 -18.84 -19.86 -6.58
N SER A 467 -18.19 -18.73 -6.83
CA SER A 467 -16.86 -18.66 -7.43
C SER A 467 -15.77 -18.83 -6.38
N ARG A 468 -15.49 -20.08 -6.01
CA ARG A 468 -14.55 -20.45 -4.92
C ARG A 468 -13.41 -21.35 -5.37
N GLY A 469 -13.40 -21.77 -6.66
CA GLY A 469 -12.45 -22.72 -7.19
C GLY A 469 -11.03 -22.16 -7.32
N VAL A 470 -10.07 -23.08 -7.26
CA VAL A 470 -8.65 -22.85 -7.57
C VAL A 470 -8.26 -23.81 -8.69
N GLU A 471 -7.62 -23.30 -9.75
CA GLU A 471 -7.16 -24.07 -10.88
C GLU A 471 -5.80 -23.56 -11.37
N LEU A 472 -4.84 -24.44 -11.51
CA LEU A 472 -3.57 -24.12 -12.17
C LEU A 472 -3.70 -24.25 -13.67
N PHE A 473 -2.98 -23.43 -14.41
CA PHE A 473 -2.93 -23.54 -15.88
C PHE A 473 -1.50 -23.43 -16.40
N GLY A 474 -1.29 -24.01 -17.58
CA GLY A 474 -0.02 -23.89 -18.29
C GLY A 474 -0.23 -24.20 -19.75
N SER A 475 0.30 -23.33 -20.64
CA SER A 475 0.32 -23.62 -22.07
C SER A 475 1.35 -24.71 -22.35
N MET A 476 0.91 -25.80 -22.96
CA MET A 476 1.65 -27.03 -23.26
C MET A 476 1.68 -28.08 -22.12
N THR A 477 1.75 -29.33 -22.48
CA THR A 477 1.74 -30.51 -21.59
C THR A 477 2.93 -30.61 -20.64
N SER A 478 3.87 -29.66 -20.65
CA SER A 478 5.13 -29.69 -19.91
C SER A 478 5.27 -28.64 -18.79
N ALA A 479 4.21 -27.88 -18.47
CA ALA A 479 4.27 -26.97 -17.34
C ALA A 479 4.34 -27.82 -16.04
N ARG A 480 5.44 -27.70 -15.32
CA ARG A 480 5.69 -28.42 -14.07
C ARG A 480 5.70 -27.46 -12.91
N ILE A 481 5.15 -27.94 -11.82
CA ILE A 481 5.15 -27.30 -10.52
C ILE A 481 6.20 -27.96 -9.66
N THR A 482 7.07 -27.18 -9.03
CA THR A 482 8.07 -27.66 -8.08
C THR A 482 7.55 -27.66 -6.65
N SER A 483 6.59 -26.79 -6.34
CA SER A 483 5.86 -26.77 -5.07
C SER A 483 4.54 -26.01 -5.19
N LEU A 484 3.53 -26.48 -4.47
CA LEU A 484 2.28 -25.74 -4.23
C LEU A 484 1.89 -25.89 -2.78
N ASN A 485 1.73 -24.75 -2.10
CA ASN A 485 1.20 -24.70 -0.74
C ASN A 485 -0.05 -23.81 -0.75
N VAL A 486 -1.10 -24.28 -0.13
CA VAL A 486 -2.35 -23.54 0.05
C VAL A 486 -2.75 -23.58 1.52
N TRP A 487 -3.05 -22.44 2.08
CA TRP A 487 -3.66 -22.33 3.41
C TRP A 487 -5.04 -21.70 3.29
N THR A 488 -6.01 -22.23 4.04
CA THR A 488 -7.22 -21.47 4.34
C THR A 488 -6.87 -20.45 5.43
N LEU A 489 -7.46 -19.27 5.34
CA LEU A 489 -7.22 -18.19 6.30
C LEU A 489 -8.44 -18.00 7.20
N LYS A 490 -8.19 -17.64 8.46
CA LYS A 490 -9.23 -17.28 9.43
C LYS A 490 -9.75 -15.88 9.17
N SER A 491 -11.04 -15.67 9.46
CA SER A 491 -11.59 -14.32 9.53
C SER A 491 -11.12 -13.60 10.79
N ILE A 492 -10.87 -12.29 10.67
CA ILE A 492 -10.60 -11.41 11.81
C ILE A 492 -11.87 -10.86 12.46
N TRP A 493 -13.02 -11.08 11.83
CA TRP A 493 -14.30 -10.68 12.38
C TRP A 493 -14.80 -11.73 13.37
N LYS A 494 -15.28 -11.27 14.53
CA LYS A 494 -15.87 -12.10 15.57
C LYS A 494 -17.36 -12.32 15.35
#